data_461c5bf4d8c76ebc380bb520f225d841
#
_entry.id   461c5bf4d8c76ebc380bb520f225d841
#
_cell.length_a   1.000
_cell.length_b   1.000
_cell.length_c   1.000
_cell.angle_alpha   90.00
_cell.angle_beta   90.00
_cell.angle_gamma   90.00
#
_symmetry.space_group_name_H-M   'P 1'
#
loop_
_entity.id
_entity.type
_entity.pdbx_description
1 polymer ?
#
loop_
_entity_poly.entity_id
_entity_poly.type
_entity_poly.pdbx_seq_one_letter_code
_entity_poly.pdbx_strand_id
1 'polypeptide(L)'
;EQRRGCGFVPMHWSGEFAGEALANALVNPVTDPISGQPELKHTPVRAAPYLPKWHVFILSRREIEAPAGGYWVRGRMERYFRMELAYDERPESWRNWAHEKLALAEAEIEWIAYRDPGAGRYRYAAVQNGRLEGCVFIAPDHKLVSRSWLSSLFAEEPLSSAARMSLLAGRPSDAREDIGPVVCSCF
;
A
#
# COMPACT_ATOMS: atom_id res chain seq x y z
N GLU A 1 25.90 5.34 -9.11
CA GLU A 1 25.34 6.65 -9.51
C GLU A 1 24.65 6.48 -10.87
N GLN A 2 23.39 6.91 -10.98
CA GLN A 2 22.64 6.72 -12.21
C GLN A 2 22.91 7.88 -13.19
N ARG A 3 23.08 7.54 -14.46
CA ARG A 3 23.36 8.56 -15.49
C ARG A 3 22.17 9.50 -15.66
N ARG A 4 22.43 10.79 -15.78
CA ARG A 4 21.42 11.83 -16.01
C ARG A 4 20.58 11.51 -17.25
N GLY A 5 19.26 11.58 -17.16
CA GLY A 5 18.35 11.24 -18.25
C GLY A 5 18.05 9.74 -18.39
N CYS A 6 18.57 8.90 -17.49
CA CYS A 6 18.26 7.48 -17.46
C CYS A 6 17.43 7.14 -16.22
N GLY A 7 16.43 6.27 -16.39
CA GLY A 7 15.64 5.67 -15.33
C GLY A 7 15.89 4.17 -15.23
N PHE A 8 15.63 3.59 -14.08
CA PHE A 8 15.62 2.15 -13.88
C PHE A 8 14.22 1.72 -13.45
N VAL A 9 13.65 0.73 -14.14
CA VAL A 9 12.39 0.10 -13.79
C VAL A 9 12.66 -1.38 -13.52
N PRO A 10 12.35 -1.88 -12.31
CA PRO A 10 12.51 -3.29 -11.99
C PRO A 10 11.62 -4.15 -12.87
N MET A 11 12.18 -5.14 -13.55
CA MET A 11 11.45 -6.04 -14.45
C MET A 11 10.60 -7.11 -13.73
N HIS A 12 10.71 -7.18 -12.40
CA HIS A 12 9.99 -8.17 -11.59
C HIS A 12 8.53 -7.79 -11.26
N TRP A 13 8.13 -6.57 -11.58
CA TRP A 13 6.75 -6.15 -11.40
C TRP A 13 5.84 -6.78 -12.46
N SER A 14 4.91 -7.60 -12.01
CA SER A 14 3.89 -8.21 -12.84
C SER A 14 2.50 -7.72 -12.43
N GLY A 15 1.50 -7.94 -13.25
CA GLY A 15 0.10 -7.63 -12.95
C GLY A 15 -0.46 -8.37 -11.73
N GLU A 16 0.26 -9.36 -11.20
CA GLU A 16 -0.07 -10.02 -9.95
C GLU A 16 0.24 -9.17 -8.72
N PHE A 17 1.31 -8.37 -8.79
CA PHE A 17 1.82 -7.59 -7.66
C PHE A 17 1.55 -6.09 -7.75
N ALA A 18 1.28 -5.59 -8.95
CA ALA A 18 1.05 -4.16 -9.16
C ALA A 18 0.14 -3.89 -10.35
N GLY A 19 -0.82 -2.98 -10.18
CA GLY A 19 -1.63 -2.44 -11.26
C GLY A 19 -0.89 -1.37 -12.04
N GLU A 20 -1.02 -1.38 -13.37
CA GLU A 20 -0.43 -0.37 -14.27
C GLU A 20 1.12 -0.25 -14.18
N ALA A 21 1.80 -1.24 -13.59
CA ALA A 21 3.24 -1.18 -13.31
C ALA A 21 4.05 -2.26 -14.06
N LEU A 22 3.55 -2.71 -15.21
CA LEU A 22 4.23 -3.72 -16.02
C LEU A 22 5.43 -3.10 -16.73
N ALA A 23 6.64 -3.45 -16.29
CA ALA A 23 7.88 -3.02 -16.94
C ALA A 23 7.91 -3.42 -18.43
N ASN A 24 7.41 -4.62 -18.75
CA ASN A 24 7.37 -5.12 -20.13
C ASN A 24 6.42 -4.31 -21.05
N ALA A 25 5.46 -3.58 -20.51
CA ALA A 25 4.60 -2.70 -21.31
C ALA A 25 5.35 -1.48 -21.87
N LEU A 26 6.52 -1.15 -21.28
CA LEU A 26 7.36 -0.04 -21.74
C LEU A 26 8.36 -0.48 -22.82
N VAL A 27 8.59 -1.78 -23.00
CA VAL A 27 9.62 -2.31 -23.90
C VAL A 27 9.18 -2.17 -25.35
N ASN A 28 10.10 -1.68 -26.19
CA ASN A 28 9.86 -1.66 -27.64
C ASN A 28 9.73 -3.08 -28.19
N PRO A 29 8.79 -3.34 -29.11
CA PRO A 29 8.61 -4.64 -29.73
C PRO A 29 9.66 -4.91 -30.83
N VAL A 30 10.92 -4.73 -30.48
CA VAL A 30 12.06 -4.95 -31.38
C VAL A 30 12.82 -6.18 -30.91
N THR A 31 13.11 -7.06 -31.82
CA THR A 31 13.88 -8.28 -31.56
C THR A 31 15.15 -8.29 -32.40
N ASP A 32 16.21 -8.87 -31.87
CA ASP A 32 17.40 -9.17 -32.65
C ASP A 32 17.06 -10.13 -33.79
N PRO A 33 17.37 -9.80 -35.04
CA PRO A 33 16.93 -10.61 -36.20
C PRO A 33 17.63 -11.98 -36.29
N ILE A 34 18.70 -12.20 -35.56
CA ILE A 34 19.48 -13.45 -35.59
C ILE A 34 19.06 -14.35 -34.42
N SER A 35 19.07 -13.80 -33.18
CA SER A 35 18.80 -14.57 -31.99
C SER A 35 17.31 -14.60 -31.59
N GLY A 36 16.49 -13.68 -32.11
CA GLY A 36 15.10 -13.49 -31.68
C GLY A 36 14.96 -12.87 -30.28
N GLN A 37 16.06 -12.44 -29.66
CA GLN A 37 15.99 -11.83 -28.33
C GLN A 37 15.33 -10.45 -28.37
N PRO A 38 14.38 -10.17 -27.46
CA PRO A 38 13.78 -8.84 -27.36
C PRO A 38 14.77 -7.83 -26.74
N GLU A 39 14.67 -6.59 -27.20
CA GLU A 39 15.38 -5.45 -26.65
C GLU A 39 14.76 -5.05 -25.30
N LEU A 40 15.40 -5.41 -24.19
CA LEU A 40 14.87 -5.19 -22.84
C LEU A 40 15.57 -4.06 -22.06
N LYS A 41 16.66 -3.49 -22.62
CA LYS A 41 17.57 -2.70 -21.79
C LYS A 41 17.58 -1.20 -22.05
N HIS A 42 17.18 -0.76 -23.22
CA HIS A 42 17.30 0.65 -23.64
C HIS A 42 16.07 1.13 -24.38
N THR A 43 14.99 1.33 -23.65
CA THR A 43 13.74 1.83 -24.24
C THR A 43 13.59 3.32 -23.95
N PRO A 44 13.40 4.18 -24.98
CA PRO A 44 13.02 5.57 -24.76
C PRO A 44 11.67 5.65 -24.07
N VAL A 45 11.61 6.41 -22.99
CA VAL A 45 10.37 6.59 -22.23
C VAL A 45 10.10 8.07 -21.95
N ARG A 46 8.82 8.39 -21.73
CA ARG A 46 8.42 9.69 -21.21
C ARG A 46 8.03 9.52 -19.75
N ALA A 47 8.65 10.29 -18.87
CA ALA A 47 8.27 10.34 -17.46
C ALA A 47 7.44 11.60 -17.19
N ALA A 48 6.36 11.46 -16.44
CA ALA A 48 5.55 12.55 -15.95
C ALA A 48 5.23 12.35 -14.47
N PRO A 49 5.06 13.43 -13.67
CA PRO A 49 4.58 13.29 -12.30
C PRO A 49 3.20 12.65 -12.29
N TYR A 50 3.01 11.69 -11.39
CA TYR A 50 1.71 11.17 -11.03
C TYR A 50 1.30 11.74 -9.67
N LEU A 51 0.21 12.51 -9.63
CA LEU A 51 -0.25 13.26 -8.47
C LEU A 51 -1.66 12.80 -8.07
N PRO A 52 -1.80 11.62 -7.47
CA PRO A 52 -3.10 11.13 -7.03
C PRO A 52 -3.66 11.99 -5.90
N LYS A 53 -4.98 12.09 -5.82
CA LYS A 53 -5.66 12.84 -4.76
C LYS A 53 -5.72 12.11 -3.43
N TRP A 54 -5.64 10.78 -3.49
CA TRP A 54 -5.78 9.91 -2.33
C TRP A 54 -4.71 8.82 -2.33
N HIS A 55 -4.11 8.63 -1.18
CA HIS A 55 -3.21 7.52 -0.88
C HIS A 55 -3.84 6.62 0.16
N VAL A 56 -3.72 5.32 -0.05
CA VAL A 56 -4.26 4.31 0.85
C VAL A 56 -3.20 3.27 1.18
N PHE A 57 -3.11 2.90 2.44
CA PHE A 57 -2.28 1.82 2.92
C PHE A 57 -3.14 0.81 3.69
N ILE A 58 -3.06 -0.44 3.30
CA ILE A 58 -3.84 -1.54 3.88
C ILE A 58 -2.89 -2.63 4.37
N LEU A 59 -3.14 -3.12 5.57
CA LEU A 59 -2.65 -4.41 6.05
C LEU A 59 -3.85 -5.28 6.42
N SER A 60 -3.81 -6.56 6.06
CA SER A 60 -4.88 -7.52 6.37
C SER A 60 -4.31 -8.92 6.55
N ARG A 61 -4.83 -9.70 7.49
CA ARG A 61 -4.49 -11.14 7.59
C ARG A 61 -5.08 -11.96 6.45
N ARG A 62 -6.10 -11.43 5.79
CA ARG A 62 -6.70 -12.03 4.59
C ARG A 62 -6.17 -11.38 3.34
N GLU A 63 -6.21 -12.11 2.26
CA GLU A 63 -5.83 -11.57 0.95
C GLU A 63 -6.73 -10.38 0.59
N ILE A 64 -6.10 -9.34 0.07
CA ILE A 64 -6.77 -8.10 -0.32
C ILE A 64 -7.00 -8.15 -1.82
N GLU A 65 -8.26 -8.07 -2.20
CA GLU A 65 -8.63 -8.04 -3.61
C GLU A 65 -8.16 -6.74 -4.26
N ALA A 66 -7.46 -6.88 -5.38
CA ALA A 66 -6.98 -5.74 -6.15
C ALA A 66 -8.16 -5.00 -6.79
N PRO A 67 -8.19 -3.66 -6.72
CA PRO A 67 -9.25 -2.89 -7.34
C PRO A 67 -9.15 -2.93 -8.87
N ALA A 68 -10.27 -2.82 -9.53
CA ALA A 68 -10.31 -2.59 -10.96
C ALA A 68 -9.92 -1.14 -11.26
N GLY A 69 -8.66 -0.92 -11.62
CA GLY A 69 -8.11 0.40 -11.95
C GLY A 69 -7.37 1.07 -10.79
N GLY A 70 -6.76 2.22 -11.10
CA GLY A 70 -5.87 2.93 -10.18
C GLY A 70 -4.49 2.29 -10.06
N TYR A 71 -3.59 3.00 -9.41
CA TYR A 71 -2.27 2.46 -9.07
C TYR A 71 -2.36 1.70 -7.77
N TRP A 72 -1.90 0.47 -7.77
CA TRP A 72 -1.79 -0.34 -6.57
C TRP A 72 -0.55 -1.24 -6.62
N VAL A 73 -0.04 -1.53 -5.44
CA VAL A 73 1.04 -2.48 -5.21
C VAL A 73 0.63 -3.37 -4.04
N ARG A 74 0.75 -4.68 -4.21
CA ARG A 74 0.48 -5.64 -3.14
C ARG A 74 1.67 -6.56 -2.89
N GLY A 75 1.76 -7.05 -1.67
CA GLY A 75 2.73 -8.04 -1.27
C GLY A 75 2.18 -8.95 -0.19
N ARG A 76 2.63 -10.22 -0.18
CA ARG A 76 2.36 -11.16 0.88
C ARG A 76 3.54 -11.17 1.85
N MET A 77 3.26 -10.92 3.12
CA MET A 77 4.20 -11.02 4.22
C MET A 77 3.94 -12.32 4.99
N GLU A 78 4.75 -12.63 5.97
CA GLU A 78 4.61 -13.86 6.76
C GLU A 78 3.25 -13.96 7.47
N ARG A 79 2.75 -12.84 8.01
CA ARG A 79 1.55 -12.81 8.87
C ARG A 79 0.38 -12.00 8.33
N TYR A 80 0.58 -11.28 7.23
CA TYR A 80 -0.41 -10.37 6.66
C TYR A 80 -0.14 -10.13 5.17
N PHE A 81 -1.15 -9.61 4.49
CA PHE A 81 -1.04 -9.03 3.16
C PHE A 81 -0.92 -7.52 3.29
N ARG A 82 -0.13 -6.93 2.44
CA ARG A 82 0.05 -5.48 2.33
C ARG A 82 -0.45 -5.01 0.97
N MET A 83 -1.12 -3.87 0.95
CA MET A 83 -1.47 -3.18 -0.28
C MET A 83 -1.33 -1.67 -0.11
N GLU A 84 -0.72 -1.02 -1.09
CA GLU A 84 -0.69 0.42 -1.23
C GLU A 84 -1.42 0.80 -2.51
N LEU A 85 -2.26 1.83 -2.43
CA LEU A 85 -3.07 2.28 -3.55
C LEU A 85 -3.01 3.79 -3.67
N ALA A 86 -3.24 4.25 -4.89
CA ALA A 86 -3.37 5.66 -5.21
C ALA A 86 -4.59 5.87 -6.11
N TYR A 87 -5.44 6.82 -5.73
CA TYR A 87 -6.70 7.11 -6.40
C TYR A 87 -6.85 8.59 -6.73
N ASP A 88 -7.55 8.89 -7.82
CA ASP A 88 -7.99 10.23 -8.16
C ASP A 88 -9.42 10.50 -7.70
N GLU A 89 -10.24 9.45 -7.60
CA GLU A 89 -11.63 9.54 -7.20
C GLU A 89 -11.85 9.09 -5.76
N ARG A 90 -12.78 9.75 -5.09
CA ARG A 90 -13.19 9.38 -3.74
C ARG A 90 -14.41 8.48 -3.80
N PRO A 91 -14.44 7.34 -3.08
CA PRO A 91 -15.65 6.56 -2.92
C PRO A 91 -16.71 7.35 -2.12
N GLU A 92 -17.98 6.99 -2.26
CA GLU A 92 -19.07 7.61 -1.48
C GLU A 92 -18.80 7.57 0.02
N SER A 93 -18.28 6.45 0.51
CA SER A 93 -17.95 6.23 1.91
C SER A 93 -16.64 5.47 2.06
N TRP A 94 -15.62 6.13 2.62
CA TRP A 94 -14.38 5.47 2.99
C TRP A 94 -14.57 4.37 4.03
N ARG A 95 -15.58 4.49 4.90
CA ARG A 95 -15.92 3.44 5.86
C ARG A 95 -16.36 2.17 5.15
N ASN A 96 -17.37 2.27 4.29
CA ASN A 96 -17.92 1.13 3.58
C ASN A 96 -16.86 0.48 2.68
N TRP A 97 -16.08 1.32 2.00
CA TRP A 97 -14.96 0.89 1.19
C TRP A 97 -13.91 0.12 2.02
N ALA A 98 -13.54 0.61 3.22
CA ALA A 98 -12.58 -0.08 4.09
C ALA A 98 -13.12 -1.42 4.59
N HIS A 99 -14.40 -1.48 4.96
CA HIS A 99 -15.06 -2.73 5.36
C HIS A 99 -15.07 -3.76 4.23
N GLU A 100 -15.41 -3.32 3.01
CA GLU A 100 -15.38 -4.17 1.82
C GLU A 100 -13.97 -4.70 1.54
N LYS A 101 -12.95 -3.83 1.57
CA LYS A 101 -11.57 -4.23 1.28
C LYS A 101 -10.97 -5.17 2.33
N LEU A 102 -11.38 -5.07 3.57
CA LEU A 102 -10.95 -6.02 4.60
C LEU A 102 -11.74 -7.33 4.56
N ALA A 103 -12.90 -7.37 3.90
CA ALA A 103 -13.74 -8.55 3.65
C ALA A 103 -13.95 -9.43 4.90
N LEU A 104 -14.16 -8.81 6.06
CA LEU A 104 -14.36 -9.50 7.32
C LEU A 104 -15.85 -9.75 7.53
N ALA A 105 -16.20 -10.97 7.97
CA ALA A 105 -17.56 -11.25 8.41
C ALA A 105 -17.91 -10.37 9.61
N GLU A 106 -19.06 -9.71 9.59
CA GLU A 106 -19.44 -8.67 10.57
C GLU A 106 -19.62 -9.19 12.01
N ALA A 107 -19.79 -10.51 12.17
CA ALA A 107 -19.96 -11.11 13.50
C ALA A 107 -18.69 -10.96 14.35
N GLU A 108 -18.83 -10.31 15.52
CA GLU A 108 -17.79 -10.18 16.55
C GLU A 108 -16.56 -9.32 16.19
N ILE A 109 -16.69 -8.40 15.21
CA ILE A 109 -15.60 -7.47 14.90
C ILE A 109 -15.79 -6.15 15.65
N GLU A 110 -14.79 -5.81 16.43
CA GLU A 110 -14.62 -4.48 16.98
C GLU A 110 -13.94 -3.57 15.96
N TRP A 111 -14.63 -2.51 15.54
CA TRP A 111 -14.09 -1.52 14.64
C TRP A 111 -13.55 -0.31 15.39
N ILE A 112 -12.28 -0.03 15.19
CA ILE A 112 -11.62 1.20 15.63
C ILE A 112 -11.59 2.16 14.45
N ALA A 113 -12.12 3.38 14.62
CA ALA A 113 -12.22 4.33 13.53
C ALA A 113 -11.82 5.76 13.95
N TYR A 114 -10.98 6.38 13.13
CA TYR A 114 -10.69 7.80 13.18
C TYR A 114 -11.10 8.43 11.86
N ARG A 115 -11.75 9.59 11.91
CA ARG A 115 -12.19 10.32 10.74
C ARG A 115 -11.98 11.81 10.92
N ASP A 116 -11.23 12.41 10.02
CA ASP A 116 -11.04 13.85 9.90
C ASP A 116 -11.31 14.27 8.45
N PRO A 117 -12.57 14.58 8.11
CA PRO A 117 -12.93 14.99 6.76
C PRO A 117 -12.27 16.32 6.34
N GLY A 118 -11.99 17.21 7.29
CA GLY A 118 -11.34 18.50 7.03
C GLY A 118 -9.91 18.34 6.57
N ALA A 119 -9.16 17.43 7.19
CA ALA A 119 -7.81 17.09 6.76
C ALA A 119 -7.75 15.96 5.72
N GLY A 120 -8.90 15.38 5.33
CA GLY A 120 -8.96 14.24 4.42
C GLY A 120 -8.32 12.97 4.97
N ARG A 121 -8.30 12.78 6.31
CA ARG A 121 -7.61 11.66 6.96
C ARG A 121 -8.60 10.68 7.58
N TYR A 122 -8.45 9.41 7.21
CA TYR A 122 -9.30 8.34 7.71
C TYR A 122 -8.46 7.14 8.10
N ARG A 123 -8.83 6.49 9.20
CA ARG A 123 -8.20 5.27 9.68
C ARG A 123 -9.27 4.31 10.15
N TYR A 124 -9.16 3.07 9.76
CA TYR A 124 -10.06 2.01 10.17
C TYR A 124 -9.21 0.81 10.56
N ALA A 125 -9.51 0.19 11.68
CA ALA A 125 -8.90 -1.05 12.08
C ALA A 125 -9.96 -2.01 12.60
N ALA A 126 -9.82 -3.26 12.25
CA ALA A 126 -10.70 -4.35 12.63
C ALA A 126 -9.98 -5.26 13.62
N VAL A 127 -10.58 -5.46 14.79
CA VAL A 127 -10.05 -6.31 15.84
C VAL A 127 -11.07 -7.42 16.13
N GLN A 128 -10.61 -8.66 16.16
CA GLN A 128 -11.43 -9.82 16.50
C GLN A 128 -10.71 -10.64 17.58
N ASN A 129 -11.39 -10.99 18.67
CA ASN A 129 -10.83 -11.74 19.79
C ASN A 129 -9.52 -11.11 20.35
N GLY A 130 -9.46 -9.78 20.38
CA GLY A 130 -8.28 -9.05 20.83
C GLY A 130 -7.13 -9.00 19.83
N ARG A 131 -7.28 -9.52 18.62
CA ARG A 131 -6.26 -9.57 17.57
C ARG A 131 -6.57 -8.61 16.43
N LEU A 132 -5.56 -7.90 15.94
CA LEU A 132 -5.67 -7.05 14.77
C LEU A 132 -5.82 -7.92 13.51
N GLU A 133 -6.98 -7.86 12.86
CA GLU A 133 -7.30 -8.60 11.62
C GLU A 133 -6.93 -7.80 10.38
N GLY A 134 -7.09 -6.48 10.44
CA GLY A 134 -6.73 -5.61 9.34
C GLY A 134 -6.85 -4.14 9.71
N CYS A 135 -6.20 -3.29 8.92
CA CYS A 135 -6.29 -1.84 9.05
C CYS A 135 -6.12 -1.13 7.71
N VAL A 136 -6.74 0.04 7.62
CA VAL A 136 -6.74 0.91 6.44
C VAL A 136 -6.42 2.33 6.87
N PHE A 137 -5.44 2.93 6.23
CA PHE A 137 -5.02 4.31 6.42
C PHE A 137 -5.19 5.07 5.11
N ILE A 138 -5.85 6.22 5.15
CA ILE A 138 -6.19 7.02 3.98
C ILE A 138 -5.82 8.47 4.23
N ALA A 139 -5.13 9.09 3.29
CA ALA A 139 -4.81 10.52 3.34
C ALA A 139 -4.60 11.10 1.93
N PRO A 140 -4.63 12.45 1.80
CA PRO A 140 -4.33 13.12 0.54
C PRO A 140 -2.83 13.15 0.21
N ASP A 141 -1.97 12.72 1.11
CA ASP A 141 -0.52 12.65 0.92
C ASP A 141 0.00 11.23 1.19
N HIS A 142 1.17 10.92 0.64
CA HIS A 142 1.79 9.58 0.75
C HIS A 142 2.41 9.29 2.14
N LYS A 143 2.50 10.27 3.02
CA LYS A 143 3.00 10.12 4.39
C LYS A 143 1.88 9.65 5.31
N LEU A 144 1.43 8.45 5.10
CA LEU A 144 0.29 7.89 5.83
C LEU A 144 0.64 7.49 7.26
N VAL A 145 1.63 6.62 7.41
CA VAL A 145 1.97 5.97 8.68
C VAL A 145 3.34 5.27 8.56
N SER A 146 4.05 5.09 9.67
CA SER A 146 5.23 4.21 9.70
C SER A 146 4.79 2.77 9.41
N ARG A 147 5.33 2.21 8.34
CA ARG A 147 4.97 0.88 7.86
C ARG A 147 5.52 -0.21 8.77
N SER A 148 6.75 -0.04 9.26
CA SER A 148 7.40 -0.96 10.18
C SER A 148 6.65 -1.05 11.51
N TRP A 149 6.30 0.10 12.08
CA TRP A 149 5.49 0.13 13.31
C TRP A 149 4.13 -0.53 13.10
N LEU A 150 3.39 -0.18 12.04
CA LEU A 150 2.07 -0.76 11.82
C LEU A 150 2.14 -2.28 11.63
N SER A 151 3.18 -2.75 10.95
CA SER A 151 3.45 -4.17 10.76
C SER A 151 3.72 -4.90 12.08
N SER A 152 4.41 -4.27 13.03
CA SER A 152 4.71 -4.89 14.33
C SER A 152 3.44 -5.19 15.15
N LEU A 153 2.37 -4.41 14.95
CA LEU A 153 1.09 -4.64 15.63
C LEU A 153 0.42 -5.97 15.23
N PHE A 154 0.76 -6.53 14.09
CA PHE A 154 0.28 -7.85 13.69
C PHE A 154 0.96 -9.02 14.44
N ALA A 155 2.02 -8.74 15.17
CA ALA A 155 2.66 -9.70 16.06
C ALA A 155 2.19 -9.56 17.53
N GLU A 156 1.47 -8.47 17.87
CA GLU A 156 0.99 -8.21 19.21
C GLU A 156 -0.36 -8.91 19.43
N GLU A 157 -0.35 -9.93 20.28
CA GLU A 157 -1.54 -10.73 20.62
C GLU A 157 -1.59 -11.00 22.13
N PRO A 158 -2.59 -10.48 22.84
CA PRO A 158 -3.66 -9.59 22.38
C PRO A 158 -3.19 -8.16 22.16
N LEU A 159 -3.88 -7.44 21.27
CA LEU A 159 -3.63 -6.02 21.01
C LEU A 159 -3.89 -5.17 22.24
N SER A 160 -2.86 -4.51 22.76
CA SER A 160 -2.94 -3.70 23.96
C SER A 160 -3.81 -2.45 23.79
N SER A 161 -4.29 -1.89 24.90
CA SER A 161 -5.03 -0.61 24.87
C SER A 161 -4.17 0.52 24.33
N ALA A 162 -2.87 0.52 24.62
CA ALA A 162 -1.92 1.51 24.08
C ALA A 162 -1.80 1.38 22.55
N ALA A 163 -1.71 0.16 22.01
CA ALA A 163 -1.68 -0.10 20.59
C ALA A 163 -2.98 0.35 19.89
N ARG A 164 -4.15 0.14 20.51
CA ARG A 164 -5.45 0.61 20.01
C ARG A 164 -5.50 2.14 19.91
N MET A 165 -5.02 2.84 20.93
CA MET A 165 -4.93 4.31 20.91
C MET A 165 -3.92 4.80 19.87
N SER A 166 -2.81 4.09 19.68
CA SER A 166 -1.81 4.38 18.66
C SER A 166 -2.36 4.22 17.24
N LEU A 167 -3.22 3.23 17.01
CA LEU A 167 -3.94 3.07 15.73
C LEU A 167 -4.81 4.28 15.41
N LEU A 168 -5.54 4.82 16.41
CA LEU A 168 -6.31 6.06 16.25
C LEU A 168 -5.40 7.26 15.99
N ALA A 169 -4.30 7.37 16.74
CA ALA A 169 -3.33 8.45 16.58
C ALA A 169 -2.54 8.35 15.26
N GLY A 170 -2.44 7.15 14.66
CA GLY A 170 -1.67 6.86 13.45
C GLY A 170 -0.16 6.99 13.63
N ARG A 171 0.31 6.80 14.86
CA ARG A 171 1.73 6.82 15.23
C ARG A 171 1.95 6.00 16.50
N PRO A 172 3.16 5.46 16.71
CA PRO A 172 3.49 4.80 17.97
C PRO A 172 3.36 5.75 19.16
N SER A 173 3.05 5.20 20.33
CA SER A 173 2.98 5.95 21.60
C SER A 173 4.35 6.51 21.99
N ASP A 174 5.40 5.75 21.71
CA ASP A 174 6.79 6.12 21.94
C ASP A 174 7.32 6.74 20.66
N ALA A 175 7.11 8.03 20.49
CA ALA A 175 7.53 8.78 19.30
C ALA A 175 9.06 8.88 19.20
N ARG A 176 9.74 7.75 19.09
CA ARG A 176 11.02 7.69 18.41
C ARG A 176 10.68 7.75 16.93
N GLU A 177 10.89 8.93 16.36
CA GLU A 177 10.82 9.12 14.93
C GLU A 177 11.60 8.00 14.27
N ASP A 178 10.97 7.30 13.32
CA ASP A 178 11.61 6.31 12.47
C ASP A 178 12.56 7.09 11.52
N ILE A 179 13.70 7.48 12.08
CA ILE A 179 14.71 8.31 11.43
C ILE A 179 15.60 7.37 10.61
N GLY A 180 15.06 6.87 9.55
CA GLY A 180 15.83 6.18 8.56
C GLY A 180 15.33 6.53 7.16
N PRO A 181 16.20 6.88 6.21
CA PRO A 181 15.76 6.96 4.83
C PRO A 181 15.32 5.57 4.38
N VAL A 182 14.02 5.39 4.20
CA VAL A 182 13.50 4.19 3.52
C VAL A 182 13.96 4.29 2.07
N VAL A 183 15.06 3.66 1.75
CA VAL A 183 15.64 3.66 0.40
C VAL A 183 14.76 2.83 -0.55
N CYS A 184 14.11 1.81 -0.04
CA CYS A 184 13.09 1.03 -0.75
C CYS A 184 12.21 0.29 0.26
N SER A 185 10.88 0.33 0.09
CA SER A 185 9.92 -0.48 0.85
C SER A 185 9.47 -1.72 0.06
N CYS A 186 10.27 -2.17 -0.89
CA CYS A 186 9.92 -3.27 -1.79
C CYS A 186 10.12 -4.67 -1.19
N PHE A 187 10.53 -4.79 0.07
CA PHE A 187 10.74 -6.07 0.75
C PHE A 187 9.98 -6.13 2.06
#